data_da1345f4d87ad276afe2040c819fde4e
#
_entry.id   da1345f4d87ad276afe2040c819fde4e
#
_cell.length_a   1.000
_cell.length_b   1.000
_cell.length_c   1.000
_cell.angle_alpha   90.00
_cell.angle_beta   90.00
_cell.angle_gamma   90.00
#
_symmetry.space_group_name_H-M   'P 1'
#
loop_
_entity.id
_entity.type
_entity.pdbx_description
1 polymer ?
#
loop_
_entity_poly.entity_id
_entity_poly.type
_entity_poly.pdbx_seq_one_letter_code
_entity_poly.pdbx_strand_id
1 'polypeptide(L)'
;MLDSIRARLIVIGILIAISVFSLWPRNVTVRTRGADGRMRDTTERKIALKQGLDLQGGIHLGLELDQSRGKVADPADAIDRALKVIRTRIDEFGVAEPLVQKLGASRIIVDLPGLKDPARARAIVQRSAFLQFEMTDKEELFRRALPAMDRALTAAGVTERSIGQAVADTTRGATTPATAPAPASAVEQILGAPRDTGAAAAKGRDTTRAAAKRDTTPQDTLGALGQGPLSPLLFQGQMVGEFMVPEEKVTIVEAMLARPEAQRLLPRGIIIRWGAEPVSRGARAYHPMYALVERPIITGEYLVDARAELDPITNQAVVNFTLSRRGGRIFERETGKHVGDHMAIVLDEMVQSQPPVIKSQISTRGQIELGSASLQDAQDLALVLKAGALPAPLQIVEERAVGPTLGRDSIHDATIAATVGVLAVIFIMITYYRLAGALAVAALVLYVLFTLGGLAGLSATLTLPGVAGFVLSVGIAVDANVLIFERIREELALGKSVRLAIDAGYKMAMNAIVDSNVSTILTAAFLFQFGTGPVKGFAATLILGIIASMITAIYVTRTFYMIYLERRPGLQTLSI
;
A
#
# COMPACT_ATOMS: atom_id res chain seq x y z
N MET A 1 -19.40 -44.37 22.07
CA MET A 1 -19.95 -43.21 22.83
C MET A 1 -20.75 -42.22 21.97
N LEU A 2 -20.55 -42.12 20.65
CA LEU A 2 -21.28 -41.19 19.75
C LEU A 2 -22.52 -41.82 19.07
N ASP A 3 -22.97 -42.99 19.50
CA ASP A 3 -24.09 -43.71 18.88
C ASP A 3 -25.46 -43.32 19.44
N SER A 4 -25.50 -42.63 20.56
CA SER A 4 -26.76 -42.13 21.10
C SER A 4 -27.16 -40.79 20.46
N ILE A 5 -28.41 -40.64 20.08
CA ILE A 5 -28.96 -39.39 19.50
C ILE A 5 -28.69 -38.19 20.42
N ARG A 6 -28.75 -38.38 21.74
CA ARG A 6 -28.45 -37.30 22.71
C ARG A 6 -27.02 -36.80 22.60
N ALA A 7 -26.04 -37.72 22.49
CA ALA A 7 -24.63 -37.33 22.33
C ALA A 7 -24.40 -36.58 21.00
N ARG A 8 -25.05 -37.01 19.92
CA ARG A 8 -24.96 -36.32 18.60
C ARG A 8 -25.57 -34.92 18.65
N LEU A 9 -26.70 -34.74 19.30
CA LEU A 9 -27.33 -33.42 19.46
C LEU A 9 -26.46 -32.48 20.32
N ILE A 10 -25.80 -33.01 21.35
CA ILE A 10 -24.87 -32.21 22.16
C ILE A 10 -23.69 -31.70 21.28
N VAL A 11 -23.12 -32.58 20.45
CA VAL A 11 -22.01 -32.16 19.54
C VAL A 11 -22.51 -31.11 18.55
N ILE A 12 -23.67 -31.29 17.93
CA ILE A 12 -24.26 -30.29 17.02
C ILE A 12 -24.51 -28.97 17.77
N GLY A 13 -25.04 -29.03 18.98
CA GLY A 13 -25.28 -27.86 19.83
C GLY A 13 -23.96 -27.10 20.16
N ILE A 14 -22.90 -27.83 20.48
CA ILE A 14 -21.57 -27.23 20.71
C ILE A 14 -21.04 -26.54 19.44
N LEU A 15 -21.14 -27.17 18.28
CA LEU A 15 -20.72 -26.58 17.01
C LEU A 15 -21.52 -25.33 16.67
N ILE A 16 -22.84 -25.33 16.89
CA ILE A 16 -23.68 -24.15 16.73
C ILE A 16 -23.22 -23.04 17.69
N ALA A 17 -23.02 -23.37 18.96
CA ALA A 17 -22.61 -22.39 19.97
C ALA A 17 -21.25 -21.75 19.63
N ILE A 18 -20.27 -22.56 19.21
CA ILE A 18 -18.95 -22.07 18.77
C ILE A 18 -19.09 -21.16 17.54
N SER A 19 -19.89 -21.56 16.54
CA SER A 19 -20.08 -20.78 15.33
C SER A 19 -20.77 -19.45 15.60
N VAL A 20 -21.84 -19.45 16.42
CA VAL A 20 -22.54 -18.23 16.82
C VAL A 20 -21.62 -17.32 17.65
N PHE A 21 -20.84 -17.90 18.58
CA PHE A 21 -19.88 -17.14 19.38
C PHE A 21 -18.77 -16.50 18.52
N SER A 22 -18.29 -17.21 17.49
CA SER A 22 -17.28 -16.69 16.55
C SER A 22 -17.83 -15.55 15.70
N LEU A 23 -19.10 -15.59 15.33
CA LEU A 23 -19.79 -14.56 14.55
C LEU A 23 -20.29 -13.39 15.41
N TRP A 24 -20.25 -13.53 16.75
CA TRP A 24 -20.78 -12.50 17.64
C TRP A 24 -20.05 -11.17 17.45
N PRO A 25 -20.79 -10.06 17.23
CA PRO A 25 -20.17 -8.77 17.04
C PRO A 25 -19.28 -8.38 18.23
N ARG A 26 -18.02 -8.09 17.96
CA ARG A 26 -17.05 -7.65 18.98
C ARG A 26 -16.83 -6.15 18.89
N ASN A 27 -16.58 -5.55 20.04
CA ASN A 27 -16.14 -4.17 20.09
C ASN A 27 -14.68 -4.11 19.64
N VAL A 28 -14.43 -3.49 18.49
CA VAL A 28 -13.09 -3.26 17.95
C VAL A 28 -12.76 -1.79 18.17
N THR A 29 -11.65 -1.51 18.83
CA THR A 29 -11.12 -0.15 18.94
C THR A 29 -10.49 0.22 17.61
N VAL A 30 -11.13 1.12 16.88
CA VAL A 30 -10.60 1.69 15.63
C VAL A 30 -10.06 3.08 15.95
N ARG A 31 -8.82 3.32 15.62
CA ARG A 31 -8.24 4.65 15.71
C ARG A 31 -8.78 5.51 14.59
N THR A 32 -9.69 6.40 14.91
CA THR A 32 -10.26 7.37 13.97
C THR A 32 -9.71 8.75 14.25
N ARG A 33 -9.48 9.50 13.19
CA ARG A 33 -9.03 10.86 13.28
C ARG A 33 -10.23 11.78 13.56
N GLY A 34 -10.24 12.45 14.71
CA GLY A 34 -11.25 13.46 15.02
C GLY A 34 -11.14 14.70 14.12
N ALA A 35 -12.17 15.55 14.10
CA ALA A 35 -12.17 16.82 13.37
C ALA A 35 -11.05 17.78 13.85
N ASP A 36 -10.53 17.55 15.04
CA ASP A 36 -9.40 18.26 15.67
C ASP A 36 -8.02 17.70 15.27
N GLY A 37 -7.98 16.78 14.30
CA GLY A 37 -6.75 16.16 13.80
C GLY A 37 -6.11 15.15 14.76
N ARG A 38 -6.64 14.97 15.97
CA ARG A 38 -6.12 14.02 16.96
C ARG A 38 -6.68 12.62 16.72
N MET A 39 -5.83 11.62 16.89
CA MET A 39 -6.25 10.22 16.86
C MET A 39 -7.03 9.91 18.14
N ARG A 40 -8.26 9.46 17.97
CA ARG A 40 -9.11 8.99 19.06
C ARG A 40 -9.43 7.52 18.87
N ASP A 41 -9.33 6.75 19.92
CA ASP A 41 -9.78 5.37 19.94
C ASP A 41 -11.32 5.37 20.01
N THR A 42 -11.96 5.07 18.88
CA THR A 42 -13.42 4.95 18.80
C THR A 42 -13.77 3.47 18.79
N THR A 43 -14.71 3.07 19.64
CA THR A 43 -15.15 1.68 19.72
C THR A 43 -16.26 1.47 18.69
N GLU A 44 -15.99 0.72 17.63
CA GLU A 44 -17.00 0.28 16.66
C GLU A 44 -17.38 -1.18 16.90
N ARG A 45 -18.67 -1.48 16.80
CA ARG A 45 -19.19 -2.84 16.90
C ARG A 45 -19.17 -3.49 15.51
N LYS A 46 -18.21 -4.39 15.26
CA LYS A 46 -18.07 -5.09 13.98
C LYS A 46 -18.25 -6.58 14.13
N ILE A 47 -18.84 -7.21 13.10
CA ILE A 47 -18.86 -8.67 12.97
C ILE A 47 -17.43 -9.12 12.73
N ALA A 48 -17.02 -10.24 13.35
CA ALA A 48 -15.65 -10.76 13.29
C ALA A 48 -15.23 -11.32 11.92
N LEU A 49 -15.95 -10.99 10.84
CA LEU A 49 -15.66 -11.44 9.48
C LEU A 49 -14.83 -10.37 8.77
N LYS A 50 -13.56 -10.68 8.53
CA LYS A 50 -12.64 -9.78 7.82
C LYS A 50 -12.97 -9.77 6.33
N GLN A 51 -13.10 -8.57 5.76
CA GLN A 51 -13.33 -8.39 4.32
C GLN A 51 -12.02 -8.00 3.63
N GLY A 52 -11.75 -8.60 2.47
CA GLY A 52 -10.59 -8.29 1.66
C GLY A 52 -10.68 -6.96 0.93
N LEU A 53 -9.57 -6.59 0.32
CA LEU A 53 -9.43 -5.39 -0.50
C LEU A 53 -10.48 -5.29 -1.60
N ASP A 54 -10.82 -6.43 -2.22
CA ASP A 54 -11.79 -6.54 -3.32
C ASP A 54 -13.22 -6.15 -2.91
N LEU A 55 -13.55 -6.30 -1.61
CA LEU A 55 -14.89 -6.03 -1.07
C LEU A 55 -14.99 -4.65 -0.42
N GLN A 56 -13.94 -4.17 0.26
CA GLN A 56 -13.94 -2.86 0.93
C GLN A 56 -13.38 -1.73 0.07
N GLY A 57 -12.69 -2.08 -1.03
CA GLY A 57 -11.83 -1.16 -1.74
C GLY A 57 -10.52 -0.91 -0.97
N GLY A 58 -9.61 -0.13 -1.53
CA GLY A 58 -8.34 0.20 -0.93
C GLY A 58 -7.18 0.05 -1.91
N ILE A 59 -5.95 -0.18 -1.39
CA ILE A 59 -4.74 -0.31 -2.19
C ILE A 59 -3.95 -1.57 -1.84
N HIS A 60 -3.46 -2.23 -2.87
CA HIS A 60 -2.46 -3.30 -2.83
C HIS A 60 -1.14 -2.77 -3.35
N LEU A 61 -0.05 -2.93 -2.60
CA LEU A 61 1.29 -2.53 -2.97
C LEU A 61 2.24 -3.73 -2.85
N GLY A 62 2.92 -4.04 -3.94
CA GLY A 62 4.09 -4.92 -3.95
C GLY A 62 5.36 -4.08 -3.91
N LEU A 63 6.15 -4.23 -2.85
CA LEU A 63 7.37 -3.48 -2.60
C LEU A 63 8.58 -4.37 -2.76
N GLU A 64 9.63 -3.87 -3.39
CA GLU A 64 10.91 -4.55 -3.54
C GLU A 64 12.06 -3.61 -3.18
N LEU A 65 13.19 -4.16 -2.71
CA LEU A 65 14.38 -3.35 -2.43
C LEU A 65 14.91 -2.74 -3.71
N ASP A 66 15.08 -1.42 -3.70
CA ASP A 66 15.72 -0.69 -4.78
C ASP A 66 17.25 -0.87 -4.69
N GLN A 67 17.79 -1.67 -5.60
CA GLN A 67 19.23 -1.93 -5.70
C GLN A 67 19.94 -1.02 -6.73
N SER A 68 19.23 -0.06 -7.33
CA SER A 68 19.78 0.84 -8.34
C SER A 68 20.88 1.78 -7.77
N ARG A 69 20.76 2.11 -6.48
CA ARG A 69 21.70 2.99 -5.75
C ARG A 69 22.84 2.25 -5.04
N GLY A 70 22.91 0.93 -5.13
CA GLY A 70 23.95 0.10 -4.53
C GLY A 70 23.45 -1.28 -4.09
N LYS A 71 24.38 -2.26 -4.04
CA LYS A 71 24.03 -3.59 -3.56
C LYS A 71 23.85 -3.59 -2.04
N VAL A 72 22.68 -4.00 -1.58
CA VAL A 72 22.43 -4.23 -0.16
C VAL A 72 23.19 -5.49 0.29
N ALA A 73 24.00 -5.37 1.34
CA ALA A 73 24.88 -6.45 1.80
C ALA A 73 24.12 -7.71 2.23
N ASP A 74 22.99 -7.53 2.92
CA ASP A 74 22.07 -8.61 3.31
C ASP A 74 20.63 -8.20 2.97
N PRO A 75 20.11 -8.61 1.79
CA PRO A 75 18.76 -8.28 1.38
C PRO A 75 17.68 -8.89 2.29
N ALA A 76 17.93 -10.06 2.88
CA ALA A 76 16.93 -10.75 3.71
C ALA A 76 16.72 -10.01 5.04
N ASP A 77 17.80 -9.60 5.70
CA ASP A 77 17.75 -8.80 6.93
C ASP A 77 17.18 -7.40 6.65
N ALA A 78 17.55 -6.78 5.52
CA ALA A 78 16.99 -5.49 5.11
C ALA A 78 15.48 -5.56 4.92
N ILE A 79 14.94 -6.60 4.27
CA ILE A 79 13.51 -6.82 4.10
C ILE A 79 12.81 -7.04 5.45
N ASP A 80 13.40 -7.79 6.37
CA ASP A 80 12.78 -8.05 7.68
C ASP A 80 12.72 -6.78 8.54
N ARG A 81 13.75 -5.94 8.47
CA ARG A 81 13.73 -4.59 9.09
C ARG A 81 12.73 -3.66 8.41
N ALA A 82 12.70 -3.64 7.07
CA ALA A 82 11.74 -2.85 6.30
C ALA A 82 10.29 -3.24 6.62
N LEU A 83 10.00 -4.54 6.71
CA LEU A 83 8.70 -5.06 7.11
C LEU A 83 8.23 -4.51 8.46
N LYS A 84 9.14 -4.45 9.45
CA LYS A 84 8.83 -3.89 10.77
C LYS A 84 8.51 -2.40 10.69
N VAL A 85 9.32 -1.64 9.96
CA VAL A 85 9.10 -0.19 9.76
C VAL A 85 7.77 0.08 9.06
N ILE A 86 7.49 -0.63 7.95
CA ILE A 86 6.24 -0.48 7.19
C ILE A 86 5.03 -0.82 8.07
N ARG A 87 5.10 -1.91 8.84
CA ARG A 87 4.02 -2.27 9.77
C ARG A 87 3.76 -1.16 10.77
N THR A 88 4.81 -0.61 11.38
CA THR A 88 4.67 0.51 12.33
C THR A 88 4.05 1.74 11.66
N ARG A 89 4.45 2.08 10.42
CA ARG A 89 3.88 3.21 9.67
C ARG A 89 2.40 3.03 9.39
N ILE A 90 2.00 1.83 9.00
CA ILE A 90 0.61 1.50 8.68
C ILE A 90 -0.25 1.46 9.93
N ASP A 91 0.26 0.92 11.04
CA ASP A 91 -0.44 0.90 12.33
C ASP A 91 -0.69 2.32 12.85
N GLU A 92 0.31 3.23 12.74
CA GLU A 92 0.17 4.64 13.10
C GLU A 92 -0.70 5.43 12.10
N PHE A 93 -0.77 4.99 10.85
CA PHE A 93 -1.66 5.58 9.85
C PHE A 93 -3.14 5.31 10.15
N GLY A 94 -3.43 4.26 10.91
CA GLY A 94 -4.78 3.96 11.41
C GLY A 94 -5.66 3.21 10.42
N VAL A 95 -5.08 2.46 9.49
CA VAL A 95 -5.85 1.55 8.62
C VAL A 95 -6.38 0.38 9.44
N ALA A 96 -7.68 0.10 9.30
CA ALA A 96 -8.28 -1.04 9.95
C ALA A 96 -7.84 -2.35 9.26
N GLU A 97 -7.25 -3.26 10.04
CA GLU A 97 -6.88 -4.62 9.60
C GLU A 97 -5.96 -4.67 8.36
N PRO A 98 -4.82 -3.96 8.35
CA PRO A 98 -3.88 -4.03 7.24
C PRO A 98 -3.23 -5.42 7.17
N LEU A 99 -2.95 -5.89 5.95
CA LEU A 99 -2.16 -7.08 5.74
C LEU A 99 -0.76 -6.66 5.28
N VAL A 100 0.25 -6.92 6.10
CA VAL A 100 1.66 -6.65 5.77
C VAL A 100 2.43 -7.94 5.94
N GLN A 101 2.90 -8.50 4.83
CA GLN A 101 3.58 -9.79 4.81
C GLN A 101 4.76 -9.82 3.84
N LYS A 102 5.75 -10.66 4.17
CA LYS A 102 6.89 -10.95 3.29
C LYS A 102 6.47 -11.96 2.23
N LEU A 103 6.83 -11.69 0.98
CA LEU A 103 6.65 -12.62 -0.14
C LEU A 103 8.03 -13.01 -0.69
N GLY A 104 8.42 -14.28 -0.47
CA GLY A 104 9.77 -14.74 -0.84
C GLY A 104 10.87 -14.04 -0.04
N ALA A 105 12.03 -13.82 -0.66
CA ALA A 105 13.22 -13.28 0.00
C ALA A 105 13.35 -11.74 -0.14
N SER A 106 12.72 -11.14 -1.16
CA SER A 106 13.00 -9.76 -1.57
C SER A 106 11.79 -8.83 -1.61
N ARG A 107 10.56 -9.33 -1.38
CA ARG A 107 9.33 -8.56 -1.56
C ARG A 107 8.51 -8.44 -0.28
N ILE A 108 7.82 -7.32 -0.14
CA ILE A 108 6.81 -7.07 0.89
C ILE A 108 5.50 -6.77 0.19
N ILE A 109 4.43 -7.46 0.60
CA ILE A 109 3.07 -7.17 0.19
C ILE A 109 2.38 -6.38 1.29
N VAL A 110 1.70 -5.31 0.87
CA VAL A 110 0.96 -4.41 1.74
C VAL A 110 -0.45 -4.24 1.17
N ASP A 111 -1.45 -4.76 1.88
CA ASP A 111 -2.87 -4.57 1.56
C ASP A 111 -3.49 -3.63 2.60
N LEU A 112 -4.06 -2.55 2.13
CA LEU A 112 -4.71 -1.52 2.95
C LEU A 112 -6.18 -1.40 2.59
N PRO A 113 -7.06 -2.26 3.16
CA PRO A 113 -8.48 -2.23 2.87
C PRO A 113 -9.15 -0.99 3.46
N GLY A 114 -10.21 -0.51 2.81
CA GLY A 114 -11.01 0.61 3.28
C GLY A 114 -10.33 1.98 3.23
N LEU A 115 -9.19 2.10 2.58
CA LEU A 115 -8.43 3.33 2.48
C LEU A 115 -9.09 4.32 1.50
N LYS A 116 -9.26 5.58 1.93
CA LYS A 116 -9.87 6.64 1.13
C LYS A 116 -8.87 7.38 0.24
N ASP A 117 -7.60 7.43 0.64
CA ASP A 117 -6.54 8.16 -0.05
C ASP A 117 -5.34 7.25 -0.37
N PRO A 118 -5.34 6.59 -1.54
CA PRO A 118 -4.26 5.71 -1.97
C PRO A 118 -2.92 6.45 -2.18
N ALA A 119 -2.97 7.70 -2.67
CA ALA A 119 -1.76 8.47 -2.96
C ALA A 119 -0.96 8.78 -1.69
N ARG A 120 -1.67 9.14 -0.62
CA ARG A 120 -1.07 9.40 0.68
C ARG A 120 -0.45 8.14 1.30
N ALA A 121 -1.12 7.00 1.22
CA ALA A 121 -0.57 5.73 1.72
C ALA A 121 0.72 5.35 0.98
N ARG A 122 0.71 5.49 -0.35
CA ARG A 122 1.90 5.28 -1.19
C ARG A 122 3.06 6.15 -0.73
N ALA A 123 2.82 7.45 -0.56
CA ALA A 123 3.85 8.39 -0.12
C ALA A 123 4.44 8.00 1.25
N ILE A 124 3.61 7.60 2.22
CA ILE A 124 4.05 7.19 3.55
C ILE A 124 4.88 5.90 3.51
N VAL A 125 4.47 4.94 2.71
CA VAL A 125 5.17 3.65 2.59
C VAL A 125 6.51 3.79 1.88
N GLN A 126 6.59 4.62 0.84
CA GLN A 126 7.80 4.83 0.03
C GLN A 126 8.84 5.73 0.69
N ARG A 127 8.46 6.70 1.52
CA ARG A 127 9.42 7.62 2.15
C ARG A 127 10.47 6.83 2.91
N SER A 128 11.75 7.04 2.58
CA SER A 128 12.84 6.38 3.27
C SER A 128 13.02 6.89 4.70
N ALA A 129 12.69 8.17 4.95
CA ALA A 129 12.78 8.85 6.23
C ALA A 129 14.17 8.81 6.87
N PHE A 130 15.18 8.91 6.04
CA PHE A 130 16.55 8.95 6.51
C PHE A 130 16.87 10.36 7.00
N LEU A 131 16.66 10.58 8.29
CA LEU A 131 16.91 11.87 8.94
C LEU A 131 18.38 11.99 9.36
N GLN A 132 19.00 13.12 9.01
CA GLN A 132 20.36 13.48 9.40
C GLN A 132 20.40 14.93 9.83
N PHE A 133 21.27 15.23 10.80
CA PHE A 133 21.60 16.59 11.20
C PHE A 133 23.04 16.86 10.76
N GLU A 134 23.21 17.76 9.80
CA GLU A 134 24.50 18.07 9.17
C GLU A 134 24.86 19.53 9.40
N MET A 135 26.15 19.82 9.57
CA MET A 135 26.64 21.21 9.70
C MET A 135 26.82 21.84 8.35
N THR A 136 26.57 23.15 8.24
CA THR A 136 26.91 23.91 7.05
C THR A 136 28.41 24.12 6.90
N ASP A 137 28.90 24.28 5.65
CA ASP A 137 30.29 24.56 5.33
C ASP A 137 30.70 25.97 5.78
N LYS A 138 31.05 26.12 7.07
CA LYS A 138 31.47 27.38 7.68
C LYS A 138 32.75 27.92 7.08
N GLU A 139 33.65 27.04 6.65
CA GLU A 139 34.97 27.43 6.10
C GLU A 139 34.90 27.86 4.63
N GLU A 140 33.71 27.80 4.03
CA GLU A 140 33.46 28.11 2.61
C GLU A 140 34.35 27.28 1.66
N LEU A 141 34.65 26.04 2.01
CA LEU A 141 35.51 25.16 1.22
C LEU A 141 34.96 24.94 -0.19
N PHE A 142 33.63 24.74 -0.30
CA PHE A 142 32.97 24.61 -1.60
C PHE A 142 33.14 25.88 -2.44
N ARG A 143 32.89 27.05 -1.86
CA ARG A 143 33.05 28.33 -2.55
C ARG A 143 34.49 28.55 -3.04
N ARG A 144 35.50 28.19 -2.23
CA ARG A 144 36.92 28.26 -2.62
C ARG A 144 37.27 27.29 -3.76
N ALA A 145 36.52 26.16 -3.87
CA ALA A 145 36.76 25.18 -4.94
C ALA A 145 36.10 25.58 -6.28
N LEU A 146 35.07 26.43 -6.28
CA LEU A 146 34.32 26.82 -7.48
C LEU A 146 35.21 27.29 -8.66
N PRO A 147 36.23 28.17 -8.47
CA PRO A 147 37.05 28.60 -9.59
C PRO A 147 37.90 27.48 -10.22
N ALA A 148 38.24 26.46 -9.45
CA ALA A 148 38.94 25.29 -9.96
C ALA A 148 37.99 24.36 -10.73
N MET A 149 36.77 24.18 -10.22
CA MET A 149 35.71 23.42 -10.87
C MET A 149 35.31 24.05 -12.21
N ASP A 150 35.16 25.38 -12.26
CA ASP A 150 34.86 26.11 -13.50
C ASP A 150 35.94 25.93 -14.56
N ARG A 151 37.21 26.01 -14.17
CA ARG A 151 38.32 25.76 -15.09
C ARG A 151 38.33 24.34 -15.64
N ALA A 152 38.04 23.34 -14.79
CA ALA A 152 37.99 21.94 -15.21
C ALA A 152 36.81 21.68 -16.15
N LEU A 153 35.62 22.22 -15.85
CA LEU A 153 34.46 22.13 -16.71
C LEU A 153 34.67 22.83 -18.05
N THR A 154 35.30 24.00 -18.05
CA THR A 154 35.66 24.72 -19.28
C THR A 154 36.69 23.93 -20.13
N ALA A 155 37.69 23.33 -19.49
CA ALA A 155 38.67 22.49 -20.18
C ALA A 155 38.05 21.23 -20.79
N ALA A 156 36.98 20.70 -20.14
CA ALA A 156 36.18 19.58 -20.65
C ALA A 156 35.17 20.01 -21.73
N GLY A 157 35.12 21.30 -22.14
CA GLY A 157 34.17 21.81 -23.13
C GLY A 157 32.73 21.87 -22.63
N VAL A 158 32.51 21.82 -21.31
CA VAL A 158 31.18 21.85 -20.68
C VAL A 158 30.71 23.30 -20.61
N THR A 159 29.63 23.61 -21.28
CA THR A 159 28.96 24.90 -21.26
C THR A 159 27.50 24.74 -20.87
N GLU A 160 26.86 25.81 -20.42
CA GLU A 160 25.42 25.81 -20.11
C GLU A 160 24.60 25.33 -21.31
N ARG A 161 24.97 25.73 -22.54
CA ARG A 161 24.26 25.31 -23.76
C ARG A 161 24.43 23.82 -24.06
N SER A 162 25.62 23.28 -23.88
CA SER A 162 25.91 21.86 -24.17
C SER A 162 25.15 20.94 -23.23
N ILE A 163 25.02 21.30 -21.95
CA ILE A 163 24.23 20.53 -20.96
C ILE A 163 22.74 20.76 -21.17
N GLY A 164 22.32 22.02 -21.43
CA GLY A 164 20.89 22.29 -21.70
C GLY A 164 20.36 21.52 -22.90
N GLN A 165 21.16 21.35 -23.96
CA GLN A 165 20.79 20.49 -25.09
C GLN A 165 20.74 19.00 -24.72
N ALA A 166 21.73 18.49 -24.00
CA ALA A 166 21.76 17.11 -23.57
C ALA A 166 20.59 16.76 -22.64
N VAL A 167 20.21 17.66 -21.74
CA VAL A 167 19.04 17.51 -20.85
C VAL A 167 17.74 17.54 -21.65
N ALA A 168 17.62 18.46 -22.63
CA ALA A 168 16.44 18.55 -23.50
C ALA A 168 16.27 17.30 -24.38
N ASP A 169 17.35 16.73 -24.89
CA ASP A 169 17.34 15.50 -25.69
C ASP A 169 16.97 14.27 -24.83
N THR A 170 17.42 14.21 -23.58
CA THR A 170 17.07 13.13 -22.65
C THR A 170 15.59 13.19 -22.28
N THR A 171 15.02 14.39 -22.14
CA THR A 171 13.58 14.58 -21.83
C THR A 171 12.71 14.26 -23.05
N ARG A 172 13.18 14.50 -24.27
CA ARG A 172 12.48 14.10 -25.50
C ARG A 172 12.55 12.60 -25.79
N GLY A 173 13.63 11.93 -25.40
CA GLY A 173 13.79 10.48 -25.56
C GLY A 173 12.90 9.64 -24.65
N ALA A 174 12.40 10.21 -23.55
CA ALA A 174 11.55 9.50 -22.59
C ALA A 174 10.04 9.52 -22.93
N THR A 175 9.62 10.22 -24.00
CA THR A 175 8.20 10.40 -24.37
C THR A 175 7.78 9.75 -25.68
N THR A 176 8.50 8.73 -26.17
CA THR A 176 7.99 8.01 -27.35
C THR A 176 8.14 6.49 -27.20
N PRO A 177 7.08 5.77 -26.79
CA PRO A 177 6.90 4.42 -27.30
C PRO A 177 6.45 4.59 -28.75
N ALA A 178 7.20 4.03 -29.70
CA ALA A 178 6.82 3.95 -31.09
C ALA A 178 5.51 3.16 -31.22
N THR A 179 4.40 3.86 -31.34
CA THR A 179 3.12 3.30 -31.77
C THR A 179 3.13 3.33 -33.28
N ALA A 180 3.19 2.16 -33.89
CA ALA A 180 2.91 1.98 -35.30
C ALA A 180 1.51 2.55 -35.64
N PRO A 181 1.30 3.18 -36.80
CA PRO A 181 0.01 3.76 -37.14
C PRO A 181 -1.02 2.65 -37.35
N ALA A 182 -2.06 2.64 -36.52
CA ALA A 182 -3.25 1.85 -36.76
C ALA A 182 -4.03 2.44 -37.96
N PRO A 183 -4.64 1.61 -38.82
CA PRO A 183 -5.39 2.09 -39.97
C PRO A 183 -6.63 2.87 -39.53
N ALA A 184 -6.79 4.06 -40.06
CA ALA A 184 -7.92 4.95 -39.83
C ALA A 184 -9.25 4.23 -40.12
N SER A 185 -10.16 4.25 -39.15
CA SER A 185 -11.50 3.71 -39.26
C SER A 185 -12.35 4.54 -40.24
N ALA A 186 -13.13 3.86 -41.07
CA ALA A 186 -13.95 4.37 -42.18
C ALA A 186 -15.08 5.36 -41.76
N VAL A 187 -15.13 5.81 -40.54
CA VAL A 187 -16.18 6.72 -40.03
C VAL A 187 -15.82 8.21 -40.19
N GLU A 188 -14.52 8.52 -40.31
CA GLU A 188 -14.06 9.92 -40.41
C GLU A 188 -14.15 10.50 -41.85
N GLN A 189 -14.47 9.67 -42.83
CA GLN A 189 -14.65 10.10 -44.23
C GLN A 189 -16.05 10.58 -44.59
N ILE A 190 -17.04 10.56 -43.69
CA ILE A 190 -18.44 10.89 -44.00
C ILE A 190 -18.89 12.26 -43.46
N LEU A 191 -18.10 12.89 -42.57
CA LEU A 191 -18.44 14.23 -42.07
C LEU A 191 -17.46 15.26 -42.64
N GLY A 192 -17.89 15.87 -43.73
CA GLY A 192 -17.13 16.88 -44.45
C GLY A 192 -16.80 18.11 -43.60
N ALA A 193 -15.52 18.50 -43.65
CA ALA A 193 -15.03 19.76 -43.10
C ALA A 193 -15.59 20.97 -43.89
N PRO A 194 -15.95 22.07 -43.23
CA PRO A 194 -16.29 23.31 -43.92
C PRO A 194 -15.03 23.97 -44.49
N ARG A 195 -15.10 24.26 -45.78
CA ARG A 195 -14.16 25.11 -46.48
C ARG A 195 -14.38 26.57 -46.05
N ASP A 196 -13.36 27.24 -45.59
CA ASP A 196 -13.31 28.68 -45.59
C ASP A 196 -12.28 29.17 -46.61
N THR A 197 -12.82 29.96 -47.51
CA THR A 197 -12.15 30.62 -48.63
C THR A 197 -11.72 32.04 -48.25
N GLY A 198 -10.52 32.41 -48.69
CA GLY A 198 -10.18 33.82 -49.04
C GLY A 198 -9.16 34.49 -48.13
N ALA A 199 -8.13 34.98 -48.58
CA ALA A 199 -7.69 35.85 -49.57
C ALA A 199 -6.23 36.25 -49.37
N ALA A 200 -5.51 36.11 -50.37
CA ALA A 200 -4.41 36.83 -51.00
C ALA A 200 -3.72 38.04 -50.29
N ALA A 201 -2.38 37.91 -50.30
CA ALA A 201 -1.39 38.87 -50.70
C ALA A 201 -1.28 40.25 -50.02
N ALA A 202 -0.07 40.52 -49.46
CA ALA A 202 0.72 41.67 -49.81
C ALA A 202 2.19 41.54 -49.35
N LYS A 203 3.10 41.64 -50.31
CA LYS A 203 4.54 41.90 -50.13
C LYS A 203 4.70 43.31 -49.56
N GLY A 204 5.52 43.46 -48.52
CA GLY A 204 6.05 44.74 -48.06
C GLY A 204 7.45 44.54 -47.48
N ARG A 205 8.43 44.84 -48.31
CA ARG A 205 9.80 45.04 -47.89
C ARG A 205 9.85 46.40 -47.19
N ASP A 206 10.31 46.47 -45.94
CA ASP A 206 10.89 47.68 -45.44
C ASP A 206 12.00 47.37 -44.44
N THR A 207 13.18 47.85 -44.83
CA THR A 207 14.40 47.90 -44.07
C THR A 207 14.37 49.12 -43.18
N THR A 208 14.24 48.94 -41.87
CA THR A 208 14.65 49.99 -40.92
C THR A 208 15.39 49.38 -39.74
N ARG A 209 16.65 49.72 -39.76
CA ARG A 209 17.62 49.55 -38.71
C ARG A 209 17.15 50.34 -37.49
N ALA A 210 16.64 49.69 -36.47
CA ALA A 210 16.33 50.32 -35.20
C ALA A 210 17.26 49.77 -34.11
N ALA A 211 17.91 50.68 -33.44
CA ALA A 211 18.86 50.49 -32.36
C ALA A 211 18.26 49.64 -31.24
N ALA A 212 19.05 48.68 -30.78
CA ALA A 212 18.78 47.92 -29.56
C ALA A 212 18.65 48.89 -28.37
N LYS A 213 17.43 49.13 -27.94
CA LYS A 213 17.15 49.60 -26.60
C LYS A 213 17.59 48.48 -25.65
N ARG A 214 18.62 48.76 -24.86
CA ARG A 214 18.89 47.98 -23.66
C ARG A 214 17.70 48.13 -22.73
N ASP A 215 16.87 47.09 -22.66
CA ASP A 215 15.92 46.94 -21.56
C ASP A 215 16.74 46.80 -20.29
N THR A 216 16.78 47.84 -19.51
CA THR A 216 17.19 47.82 -18.11
C THR A 216 16.05 47.19 -17.32
N THR A 217 15.98 45.85 -17.32
CA THR A 217 15.28 45.10 -16.29
C THR A 217 15.91 45.46 -14.94
N PRO A 218 15.11 45.58 -13.86
CA PRO A 218 15.66 45.82 -12.52
C PRO A 218 16.66 44.72 -12.21
N GLN A 219 17.93 45.12 -11.97
CA GLN A 219 18.98 44.21 -11.54
C GLN A 219 18.53 43.55 -10.24
N ASP A 220 18.27 42.26 -10.28
CA ASP A 220 18.22 41.45 -9.09
C ASP A 220 19.52 41.62 -8.31
N THR A 221 19.41 42.02 -7.05
CA THR A 221 20.50 42.38 -6.16
C THR A 221 21.41 41.21 -5.74
N LEU A 222 21.23 40.03 -6.32
CA LEU A 222 22.06 38.84 -6.08
C LEU A 222 23.19 38.84 -7.12
N GLY A 223 24.44 39.08 -6.68
CA GLY A 223 25.64 38.98 -7.53
C GLY A 223 26.00 37.52 -7.78
N ALA A 224 26.25 37.15 -9.05
CA ALA A 224 26.81 35.86 -9.41
C ALA A 224 28.21 35.68 -8.81
N LEU A 225 28.58 34.47 -8.42
CA LEU A 225 29.79 34.18 -7.63
C LEU A 225 31.09 34.19 -8.44
N GLY A 226 31.06 34.25 -9.77
CA GLY A 226 32.27 34.23 -10.57
C GLY A 226 32.05 34.15 -12.09
N GLN A 227 33.13 33.92 -12.84
CA GLN A 227 33.15 33.71 -14.29
C GLN A 227 33.49 32.24 -14.57
N GLY A 228 32.64 31.56 -15.33
CA GLY A 228 32.81 30.15 -15.68
C GLY A 228 31.47 29.52 -16.06
N PRO A 229 31.40 28.20 -16.31
CA PRO A 229 30.14 27.55 -16.64
C PRO A 229 29.22 27.36 -15.44
N LEU A 230 29.73 27.17 -14.21
CA LEU A 230 28.97 26.87 -13.00
C LEU A 230 28.74 28.10 -12.12
N SER A 231 29.79 28.90 -11.84
CA SER A 231 29.72 30.03 -10.90
C SER A 231 28.68 31.10 -11.24
N PRO A 232 28.40 31.44 -12.53
CA PRO A 232 27.34 32.41 -12.88
C PRO A 232 25.92 31.94 -12.59
N LEU A 233 25.71 30.60 -12.44
CA LEU A 233 24.43 30.00 -12.14
C LEU A 233 24.18 29.95 -10.63
N LEU A 234 25.19 30.19 -9.81
CA LEU A 234 25.13 30.18 -8.36
C LEU A 234 25.12 31.60 -7.81
N PHE A 235 24.10 31.95 -7.08
CA PHE A 235 23.98 33.22 -6.37
C PHE A 235 24.16 33.00 -4.88
N GLN A 236 24.77 33.97 -4.20
CA GLN A 236 25.02 33.88 -2.77
C GLN A 236 23.70 33.94 -2.00
N GLY A 237 23.46 32.96 -1.11
CA GLY A 237 22.32 32.92 -0.21
C GLY A 237 22.43 33.92 0.96
N GLN A 238 21.57 33.74 1.95
CA GLN A 238 21.51 34.59 3.15
C GLN A 238 22.53 34.17 4.22
N MET A 239 23.01 32.94 4.13
CA MET A 239 23.89 32.33 5.12
C MET A 239 25.12 31.72 4.44
N VAL A 240 26.17 31.50 5.23
CA VAL A 240 27.37 30.81 4.78
C VAL A 240 27.09 29.37 4.40
N GLY A 241 27.53 28.94 3.22
CA GLY A 241 27.28 27.61 2.70
C GLY A 241 25.92 27.48 1.98
N GLU A 242 25.14 28.54 1.85
CA GLU A 242 23.89 28.58 1.07
C GLU A 242 24.13 29.23 -0.29
N PHE A 243 23.63 28.59 -1.32
CA PHE A 243 23.65 29.05 -2.70
C PHE A 243 22.24 29.01 -3.27
N MET A 244 21.86 30.02 -4.03
CA MET A 244 20.59 30.12 -4.72
C MET A 244 20.74 29.83 -6.19
N VAL A 245 20.03 28.89 -6.72
CA VAL A 245 20.03 28.51 -8.14
C VAL A 245 18.65 28.85 -8.73
N PRO A 246 18.58 29.59 -9.86
CA PRO A 246 17.29 29.80 -10.54
C PRO A 246 16.63 28.46 -10.86
N GLU A 247 15.34 28.32 -10.61
CA GLU A 247 14.62 27.04 -10.74
C GLU A 247 14.78 26.44 -12.14
N GLU A 248 14.81 27.29 -13.17
CA GLU A 248 15.01 26.90 -14.57
C GLU A 248 16.41 26.27 -14.82
N LYS A 249 17.39 26.49 -13.94
CA LYS A 249 18.79 26.07 -14.09
C LYS A 249 19.20 24.93 -13.16
N VAL A 250 18.31 24.48 -12.27
CA VAL A 250 18.58 23.43 -11.28
C VAL A 250 19.13 22.17 -11.97
N THR A 251 18.44 21.65 -12.97
CA THR A 251 18.84 20.44 -13.70
C THR A 251 20.22 20.58 -14.39
N ILE A 252 20.51 21.80 -14.86
CA ILE A 252 21.81 22.10 -15.48
C ILE A 252 22.93 22.08 -14.44
N VAL A 253 22.71 22.70 -13.28
CA VAL A 253 23.67 22.72 -12.18
C VAL A 253 23.89 21.31 -11.63
N GLU A 254 22.84 20.52 -11.46
CA GLU A 254 22.94 19.11 -11.07
C GLU A 254 23.79 18.30 -12.04
N ALA A 255 23.52 18.44 -13.33
CA ALA A 255 24.28 17.75 -14.37
C ALA A 255 25.75 18.19 -14.41
N MET A 256 26.05 19.46 -14.13
CA MET A 256 27.43 19.96 -14.02
C MET A 256 28.16 19.41 -12.79
N LEU A 257 27.50 19.40 -11.64
CA LEU A 257 28.04 18.86 -10.39
C LEU A 257 28.22 17.33 -10.43
N ALA A 258 27.38 16.62 -11.20
CA ALA A 258 27.49 15.17 -11.40
C ALA A 258 28.67 14.77 -12.32
N ARG A 259 29.28 15.71 -13.04
CA ARG A 259 30.43 15.42 -13.90
C ARG A 259 31.65 14.99 -13.08
N PRO A 260 32.41 13.98 -13.56
CA PRO A 260 33.58 13.49 -12.85
C PRO A 260 34.66 14.56 -12.65
N GLU A 261 34.74 15.54 -13.57
CA GLU A 261 35.66 16.68 -13.49
C GLU A 261 35.33 17.59 -12.30
N ALA A 262 34.06 17.84 -12.05
CA ALA A 262 33.58 18.62 -10.91
C ALA A 262 33.69 17.82 -9.60
N GLN A 263 33.27 16.55 -9.60
CA GLN A 263 33.31 15.70 -8.41
C GLN A 263 34.72 15.48 -7.86
N ARG A 264 35.73 15.36 -8.71
CA ARG A 264 37.12 15.20 -8.27
C ARG A 264 37.69 16.44 -7.54
N LEU A 265 37.10 17.59 -7.79
CA LEU A 265 37.50 18.87 -7.18
C LEU A 265 36.60 19.28 -6.02
N LEU A 266 35.54 18.52 -5.75
CA LEU A 266 34.73 18.73 -4.56
C LEU A 266 35.60 18.49 -3.32
N PRO A 267 35.66 19.43 -2.37
CA PRO A 267 36.45 19.28 -1.16
C PRO A 267 36.05 18.02 -0.37
N ARG A 268 37.03 17.28 0.09
CA ARG A 268 36.77 16.08 0.91
C ARG A 268 36.02 16.45 2.17
N GLY A 269 34.97 15.69 2.45
CA GLY A 269 34.11 15.90 3.63
C GLY A 269 33.02 16.97 3.45
N ILE A 270 32.87 17.52 2.23
CA ILE A 270 31.75 18.40 1.87
C ILE A 270 30.83 17.67 0.91
N ILE A 271 29.54 17.77 1.17
CA ILE A 271 28.46 17.24 0.33
C ILE A 271 27.49 18.35 -0.05
N ILE A 272 26.94 18.27 -1.25
CA ILE A 272 25.93 19.22 -1.72
C ILE A 272 24.55 18.62 -1.53
N ARG A 273 23.64 19.39 -0.92
CA ARG A 273 22.24 19.04 -0.73
C ARG A 273 21.33 20.15 -1.24
N TRP A 274 20.22 19.76 -1.82
CA TRP A 274 19.19 20.69 -2.26
C TRP A 274 18.16 20.95 -1.16
N GLY A 275 17.57 22.13 -1.16
CA GLY A 275 16.41 22.42 -0.31
C GLY A 275 15.18 21.68 -0.81
N ALA A 276 14.23 21.39 0.08
CA ALA A 276 13.00 20.71 -0.26
C ALA A 276 12.01 21.61 -1.04
N GLU A 277 12.05 22.91 -0.79
CA GLU A 277 11.14 23.88 -1.39
C GLU A 277 11.88 25.00 -2.09
N PRO A 278 11.39 25.49 -3.25
CA PRO A 278 11.91 26.68 -3.88
C PRO A 278 11.53 27.94 -3.09
N VAL A 279 12.40 28.93 -3.11
CA VAL A 279 12.21 30.22 -2.45
C VAL A 279 12.00 31.31 -3.48
N SER A 280 10.87 32.01 -3.40
CA SER A 280 10.58 33.14 -4.29
C SER A 280 11.31 34.41 -3.82
N ARG A 281 12.09 35.03 -4.70
CA ARG A 281 12.69 36.35 -4.47
C ARG A 281 12.35 37.29 -5.62
N GLY A 282 11.54 38.28 -5.37
CA GLY A 282 11.00 39.15 -6.41
C GLY A 282 10.11 38.37 -7.39
N ALA A 283 10.39 38.49 -8.68
CA ALA A 283 9.63 37.82 -9.74
C ALA A 283 10.16 36.44 -10.14
N ARG A 284 11.22 35.95 -9.48
CA ARG A 284 11.86 34.67 -9.83
C ARG A 284 11.84 33.70 -8.66
N ALA A 285 11.69 32.41 -8.98
CA ALA A 285 11.85 31.31 -8.05
C ALA A 285 13.33 30.80 -8.10
N TYR A 286 13.89 30.58 -6.93
CA TYR A 286 15.23 30.03 -6.73
C TYR A 286 15.13 28.77 -5.90
N HIS A 287 15.92 27.77 -6.26
CA HIS A 287 16.06 26.57 -5.46
C HIS A 287 17.32 26.69 -4.60
N PRO A 288 17.20 26.62 -3.26
CA PRO A 288 18.35 26.71 -2.39
C PRO A 288 19.20 25.43 -2.49
N MET A 289 20.51 25.61 -2.55
CA MET A 289 21.51 24.55 -2.53
C MET A 289 22.47 24.81 -1.37
N TYR A 290 22.77 23.78 -0.61
CA TYR A 290 23.58 23.87 0.59
C TYR A 290 24.85 23.04 0.48
N ALA A 291 25.98 23.63 0.82
CA ALA A 291 27.20 22.90 1.08
C ALA A 291 27.26 22.49 2.55
N LEU A 292 27.26 21.20 2.81
CA LEU A 292 27.17 20.62 4.15
C LEU A 292 28.39 19.73 4.43
N VAL A 293 28.66 19.52 5.71
CA VAL A 293 29.68 18.57 6.15
C VAL A 293 29.11 17.16 6.02
N GLU A 294 29.79 16.30 5.25
CA GLU A 294 29.34 14.93 4.92
C GLU A 294 29.05 14.06 6.16
N ARG A 295 29.79 14.29 7.26
CA ARG A 295 29.60 13.53 8.50
C ARG A 295 28.48 14.14 9.34
N PRO A 296 27.32 13.47 9.48
CA PRO A 296 26.23 13.99 10.29
C PRO A 296 26.60 14.00 11.79
N ILE A 297 26.07 14.97 12.52
CA ILE A 297 26.17 15.04 13.98
C ILE A 297 25.43 13.88 14.61
N ILE A 298 24.21 13.64 14.13
CA ILE A 298 23.33 12.57 14.58
C ILE A 298 22.40 12.13 13.44
N THR A 299 21.96 10.88 13.50
CA THR A 299 21.01 10.30 12.54
C THR A 299 19.67 9.97 13.21
N GLY A 300 18.65 9.71 12.41
CA GLY A 300 17.31 9.34 12.86
C GLY A 300 17.24 8.07 13.71
N GLU A 301 18.29 7.24 13.76
CA GLU A 301 18.36 6.05 14.62
C GLU A 301 18.20 6.35 16.12
N TYR A 302 18.56 7.57 16.52
CA TYR A 302 18.45 8.01 17.90
C TYR A 302 17.10 8.65 18.24
N LEU A 303 16.18 8.74 17.28
CA LEU A 303 14.86 9.33 17.48
C LEU A 303 13.94 8.32 18.18
N VAL A 304 13.20 8.77 19.19
CA VAL A 304 12.29 7.95 20.01
C VAL A 304 10.83 8.32 19.76
N ASP A 305 10.55 9.63 19.60
CA ASP A 305 9.20 10.13 19.37
C ASP A 305 9.23 11.35 18.46
N ALA A 306 8.18 11.51 17.66
CA ALA A 306 7.96 12.68 16.83
C ALA A 306 6.48 13.03 16.79
N ARG A 307 6.14 14.33 16.92
CA ARG A 307 4.77 14.83 16.94
C ARG A 307 4.65 16.11 16.17
N ALA A 308 3.62 16.18 15.33
CA ALA A 308 3.28 17.42 14.64
C ALA A 308 2.40 18.31 15.51
N GLU A 309 2.74 19.57 15.53
CA GLU A 309 1.99 20.62 16.24
C GLU A 309 1.98 21.90 15.40
N LEU A 310 1.09 22.82 15.72
CA LEU A 310 1.16 24.19 15.21
C LEU A 310 1.92 25.04 16.22
N ASP A 311 2.95 25.75 15.75
CA ASP A 311 3.68 26.71 16.56
C ASP A 311 2.72 27.83 16.98
N PRO A 312 2.54 28.08 18.30
CA PRO A 312 1.58 29.07 18.80
C PRO A 312 1.93 30.51 18.44
N ILE A 313 3.18 30.80 18.06
CA ILE A 313 3.67 32.14 17.73
C ILE A 313 3.55 32.40 16.23
N THR A 314 4.05 31.46 15.42
CA THR A 314 4.12 31.61 13.96
C THR A 314 2.92 31.01 13.25
N ASN A 315 2.11 30.19 13.92
CA ASN A 315 1.01 29.39 13.37
C ASN A 315 1.44 28.47 12.21
N GLN A 316 2.73 28.14 12.13
CA GLN A 316 3.30 27.24 11.16
C GLN A 316 3.29 25.80 11.68
N ALA A 317 3.21 24.84 10.74
CA ALA A 317 3.30 23.44 11.08
C ALA A 317 4.73 23.05 11.42
N VAL A 318 4.91 22.41 12.57
CA VAL A 318 6.22 21.99 13.07
C VAL A 318 6.18 20.55 13.55
N VAL A 319 7.31 19.87 13.50
CA VAL A 319 7.47 18.53 14.07
C VAL A 319 8.41 18.58 15.27
N ASN A 320 7.86 18.40 16.45
CA ASN A 320 8.63 18.22 17.67
C ASN A 320 9.17 16.80 17.75
N PHE A 321 10.46 16.65 17.96
CA PHE A 321 11.10 15.34 18.08
C PHE A 321 11.79 15.16 19.43
N THR A 322 11.90 13.90 19.84
CA THR A 322 12.60 13.52 21.07
C THR A 322 13.64 12.45 20.76
N LEU A 323 14.87 12.67 21.19
CA LEU A 323 16.00 11.75 21.04
C LEU A 323 16.10 10.81 22.24
N SER A 324 16.71 9.64 22.02
CA SER A 324 17.10 8.74 23.10
C SER A 324 18.15 9.39 24.00
N ARG A 325 18.31 8.89 25.24
CA ARG A 325 19.32 9.40 26.17
C ARG A 325 20.74 9.38 25.60
N ARG A 326 21.07 8.37 24.79
CA ARG A 326 22.36 8.26 24.12
C ARG A 326 22.49 9.30 23.02
N GLY A 327 21.49 9.42 22.16
CA GLY A 327 21.44 10.43 21.11
C GLY A 327 21.49 11.85 21.66
N GLY A 328 20.70 12.13 22.70
CA GLY A 328 20.69 13.44 23.36
C GLY A 328 22.06 13.87 23.89
N ARG A 329 22.82 12.97 24.53
CA ARG A 329 24.19 13.28 24.98
C ARG A 329 25.17 13.56 23.82
N ILE A 330 25.03 12.83 22.71
CA ILE A 330 25.86 13.09 21.51
C ILE A 330 25.48 14.45 20.94
N PHE A 331 24.18 14.70 20.79
CA PHE A 331 23.66 15.92 20.20
C PHE A 331 24.01 17.16 21.02
N GLU A 332 23.86 17.06 22.35
CA GLU A 332 24.24 18.11 23.31
C GLU A 332 25.72 18.46 23.23
N ARG A 333 26.59 17.45 23.20
CA ARG A 333 28.03 17.65 23.11
C ARG A 333 28.43 18.30 21.79
N GLU A 334 27.89 17.83 20.67
CA GLU A 334 28.27 18.34 19.36
C GLU A 334 27.66 19.72 19.10
N THR A 335 26.37 19.94 19.44
CA THR A 335 25.77 21.29 19.32
C THR A 335 26.43 22.31 20.25
N GLY A 336 26.91 21.88 21.43
CA GLY A 336 27.68 22.73 22.35
C GLY A 336 29.00 23.25 21.78
N LYS A 337 29.64 22.50 20.87
CA LYS A 337 30.86 22.94 20.16
C LYS A 337 30.58 23.90 19.03
N HIS A 338 29.37 23.88 18.50
CA HIS A 338 28.93 24.58 17.31
C HIS A 338 27.90 25.68 17.57
N VAL A 339 27.91 26.25 18.79
CA VAL A 339 27.04 27.39 19.11
C VAL A 339 27.42 28.59 18.22
N GLY A 340 26.41 29.13 17.54
CA GLY A 340 26.56 30.21 16.56
C GLY A 340 26.71 29.72 15.10
N ASP A 341 26.88 28.42 14.88
CA ASP A 341 26.92 27.82 13.55
C ASP A 341 25.52 27.40 13.09
N HIS A 342 25.37 27.14 11.78
CA HIS A 342 24.09 26.69 11.20
C HIS A 342 24.07 25.16 11.07
N MET A 343 22.92 24.56 11.40
CA MET A 343 22.71 23.13 11.32
C MET A 343 21.55 22.80 10.40
N ALA A 344 21.82 22.03 9.34
CA ALA A 344 20.83 21.58 8.39
C ALA A 344 20.10 20.33 8.92
N ILE A 345 18.79 20.30 8.74
CA ILE A 345 17.94 19.12 8.95
C ILE A 345 17.71 18.50 7.58
N VAL A 346 18.39 17.39 7.32
CA VAL A 346 18.36 16.68 6.05
C VAL A 346 17.46 15.45 6.19
N LEU A 347 16.46 15.35 5.33
CA LEU A 347 15.57 14.21 5.23
C LEU A 347 15.57 13.71 3.78
N ASP A 348 15.90 12.44 3.59
CA ASP A 348 15.94 11.82 2.26
C ASP A 348 16.81 12.60 1.26
N GLU A 349 17.99 13.03 1.74
CA GLU A 349 18.99 13.80 0.97
C GLU A 349 18.59 15.26 0.65
N MET A 350 17.46 15.74 1.14
CA MET A 350 16.98 17.11 0.95
C MET A 350 16.94 17.89 2.26
N VAL A 351 17.35 19.15 2.24
CA VAL A 351 17.28 20.05 3.39
C VAL A 351 15.84 20.57 3.54
N GLN A 352 15.20 20.29 4.67
CA GLN A 352 13.77 20.54 4.85
C GLN A 352 13.40 22.01 5.06
N SER A 353 14.27 22.76 5.68
CA SER A 353 14.09 24.20 5.93
C SER A 353 15.43 24.90 5.93
N GLN A 354 15.43 26.23 5.86
CA GLN A 354 16.66 27.00 5.98
C GLN A 354 17.36 26.61 7.29
N PRO A 355 18.66 26.22 7.25
CA PRO A 355 19.38 25.75 8.44
C PRO A 355 19.39 26.79 9.58
N PRO A 356 18.76 26.49 10.72
CA PRO A 356 18.74 27.41 11.86
C PRO A 356 20.11 27.55 12.51
N VAL A 357 20.33 28.70 13.17
CA VAL A 357 21.50 28.91 14.01
C VAL A 357 21.36 28.15 15.32
N ILE A 358 22.38 27.45 15.75
CA ILE A 358 22.47 26.82 17.06
C ILE A 358 22.65 27.90 18.13
N LYS A 359 21.58 28.29 18.82
CA LYS A 359 21.61 29.33 19.87
C LYS A 359 22.23 28.85 21.17
N SER A 360 22.07 27.58 21.49
CA SER A 360 22.60 26.94 22.71
C SER A 360 22.71 25.44 22.46
N GLN A 361 23.41 24.73 23.34
CA GLN A 361 23.45 23.28 23.33
C GLN A 361 22.05 22.67 23.36
N ILE A 362 21.78 21.72 22.47
CA ILE A 362 20.47 21.07 22.32
C ILE A 362 20.59 19.65 22.87
N SER A 363 19.81 19.33 23.89
CA SER A 363 19.86 18.02 24.52
C SER A 363 18.96 16.99 23.81
N THR A 364 17.83 16.62 24.42
CA THR A 364 17.01 15.50 23.97
C THR A 364 15.81 15.89 23.12
N ARG A 365 15.46 17.17 23.03
CA ARG A 365 14.28 17.68 22.32
C ARG A 365 14.66 18.74 21.32
N GLY A 366 14.05 18.70 20.17
CA GLY A 366 14.18 19.70 19.11
C GLY A 366 12.91 19.83 18.30
N GLN A 367 12.91 20.79 17.40
CA GLN A 367 11.80 21.15 16.54
C GLN A 367 12.28 21.25 15.11
N ILE A 368 11.50 20.70 14.17
CA ILE A 368 11.69 20.83 12.73
C ILE A 368 10.61 21.77 12.23
N GLU A 369 11.02 22.91 11.70
CA GLU A 369 10.12 23.85 11.03
C GLU A 369 9.97 23.42 9.56
N LEU A 370 8.74 23.35 9.06
CA LEU A 370 8.44 22.87 7.70
C LEU A 370 8.03 24.00 6.75
N GLY A 371 8.27 25.25 7.12
CA GLY A 371 7.99 26.41 6.27
C GLY A 371 6.51 26.50 5.89
N SER A 372 6.21 26.38 4.60
CA SER A 372 4.85 26.52 4.05
C SER A 372 4.01 25.25 4.11
N ALA A 373 4.55 24.13 4.63
CA ALA A 373 3.88 22.83 4.64
C ALA A 373 2.61 22.85 5.53
N SER A 374 1.62 22.06 5.12
CA SER A 374 0.37 21.93 5.89
C SER A 374 0.58 21.14 7.17
N LEU A 375 -0.33 21.31 8.15
CA LEU A 375 -0.34 20.46 9.35
C LEU A 375 -0.43 18.97 9.03
N GLN A 376 -1.08 18.62 7.91
CA GLN A 376 -1.18 17.25 7.45
C GLN A 376 0.18 16.70 7.01
N ASP A 377 0.97 17.48 6.29
CA ASP A 377 2.33 17.09 5.87
C ASP A 377 3.25 16.93 7.07
N ALA A 378 3.12 17.82 8.08
CA ALA A 378 3.83 17.69 9.34
C ALA A 378 3.44 16.41 10.10
N GLN A 379 2.17 16.03 10.10
CA GLN A 379 1.69 14.79 10.73
C GLN A 379 2.21 13.56 10.00
N ASP A 380 2.22 13.57 8.67
CA ASP A 380 2.76 12.48 7.87
C ASP A 380 4.27 12.33 8.06
N LEU A 381 4.98 13.46 8.15
CA LEU A 381 6.41 13.45 8.49
C LEU A 381 6.66 12.92 9.91
N ALA A 382 5.92 13.39 10.91
CA ALA A 382 6.05 12.91 12.27
C ALA A 382 5.81 11.40 12.39
N LEU A 383 4.79 10.88 11.69
CA LEU A 383 4.48 9.46 11.62
C LEU A 383 5.65 8.67 11.05
N VAL A 384 6.17 9.13 9.92
CA VAL A 384 7.28 8.46 9.21
C VAL A 384 8.57 8.49 10.05
N LEU A 385 8.88 9.62 10.67
CA LEU A 385 10.02 9.76 11.57
C LEU A 385 9.91 8.87 12.81
N LYS A 386 8.72 8.80 13.44
CA LYS A 386 8.46 7.94 14.59
C LYS A 386 8.59 6.45 14.26
N ALA A 387 8.16 6.04 13.08
CA ALA A 387 8.30 4.66 12.61
C ALA A 387 9.75 4.28 12.27
N GLY A 388 10.58 5.28 12.01
CA GLY A 388 12.01 5.12 11.69
C GLY A 388 12.30 5.00 10.20
N ALA A 389 13.61 5.07 9.89
CA ALA A 389 14.11 4.99 8.53
C ALA A 389 14.02 3.57 7.97
N LEU A 390 13.78 3.48 6.67
CA LEU A 390 13.91 2.21 5.94
C LEU A 390 15.40 1.85 5.81
N PRO A 391 15.77 0.57 5.95
CA PRO A 391 17.17 0.12 5.85
C PRO A 391 17.74 0.26 4.44
N ALA A 392 16.88 0.32 3.45
CA ALA A 392 17.18 0.62 2.05
C ALA A 392 15.93 1.18 1.37
N PRO A 393 16.07 1.94 0.28
CA PRO A 393 14.92 2.41 -0.49
C PRO A 393 14.08 1.25 -1.01
N LEU A 394 12.77 1.44 -1.05
CA LEU A 394 11.81 0.48 -1.59
C LEU A 394 11.16 1.06 -2.84
N GLN A 395 11.09 0.24 -3.88
CA GLN A 395 10.35 0.56 -5.10
C GLN A 395 9.03 -0.21 -5.14
N ILE A 396 7.99 0.42 -5.65
CA ILE A 396 6.72 -0.22 -5.92
C ILE A 396 6.85 -0.96 -7.25
N VAL A 397 6.76 -2.29 -7.22
CA VAL A 397 6.79 -3.15 -8.41
C VAL A 397 5.40 -3.59 -8.83
N GLU A 398 4.45 -3.55 -7.93
CA GLU A 398 3.05 -3.86 -8.19
C GLU A 398 2.16 -2.89 -7.42
N GLU A 399 1.18 -2.31 -8.11
CA GLU A 399 0.18 -1.45 -7.51
C GLU A 399 -1.19 -1.77 -8.09
N ARG A 400 -2.15 -1.99 -7.21
CA ARG A 400 -3.55 -2.17 -7.58
C ARG A 400 -4.42 -1.39 -6.61
N ALA A 401 -5.12 -0.39 -7.12
CA ALA A 401 -6.11 0.36 -6.35
C ALA A 401 -7.51 -0.11 -6.72
N VAL A 402 -8.33 -0.42 -5.72
CA VAL A 402 -9.74 -0.80 -5.88
C VAL A 402 -10.60 0.29 -5.27
N GLY A 403 -11.44 0.91 -6.09
CA GLY A 403 -12.36 1.95 -5.61
C GLY A 403 -13.43 1.37 -4.68
N PRO A 404 -13.88 2.11 -3.65
CA PRO A 404 -14.92 1.63 -2.71
C PRO A 404 -16.28 1.36 -3.36
N THR A 405 -16.57 1.98 -4.50
CA THR A 405 -17.79 1.74 -5.29
C THR A 405 -17.75 0.39 -5.96
N LEU A 406 -16.61 0.04 -6.57
CA LEU A 406 -16.42 -1.24 -7.26
C LEU A 406 -16.60 -2.43 -6.30
N GLY A 407 -16.11 -2.32 -5.07
CA GLY A 407 -16.30 -3.35 -4.06
C GLY A 407 -17.76 -3.52 -3.65
N ARG A 408 -18.51 -2.43 -3.48
CA ARG A 408 -19.94 -2.47 -3.14
C ARG A 408 -20.80 -3.07 -4.25
N ASP A 409 -20.55 -2.69 -5.49
CA ASP A 409 -21.26 -3.23 -6.65
C ASP A 409 -20.98 -4.73 -6.79
N SER A 410 -19.72 -5.14 -6.63
CA SER A 410 -19.32 -6.56 -6.63
C SER A 410 -19.99 -7.37 -5.51
N ILE A 411 -20.12 -6.82 -4.29
CA ILE A 411 -20.83 -7.46 -3.19
C ILE A 411 -22.32 -7.61 -3.52
N HIS A 412 -22.93 -6.57 -4.08
CA HIS A 412 -24.34 -6.60 -4.45
C HIS A 412 -24.62 -7.69 -5.47
N ASP A 413 -23.88 -7.73 -6.56
CA ASP A 413 -24.03 -8.71 -7.63
C ASP A 413 -23.74 -10.14 -7.13
N ALA A 414 -22.68 -10.32 -6.34
CA ALA A 414 -22.35 -11.61 -5.74
C ALA A 414 -23.43 -12.09 -4.77
N THR A 415 -24.05 -11.19 -4.01
CA THR A 415 -25.14 -11.52 -3.09
C THR A 415 -26.38 -11.96 -3.85
N ILE A 416 -26.73 -11.28 -4.95
CA ILE A 416 -27.85 -11.69 -5.81
C ILE A 416 -27.57 -13.06 -6.40
N ALA A 417 -26.40 -13.26 -7.02
CA ALA A 417 -26.01 -14.54 -7.62
C ALA A 417 -26.04 -15.69 -6.60
N ALA A 418 -25.48 -15.47 -5.40
CA ALA A 418 -25.50 -16.43 -4.31
C ALA A 418 -26.92 -16.78 -3.87
N THR A 419 -27.79 -15.76 -3.70
CA THR A 419 -29.18 -15.95 -3.29
C THR A 419 -29.95 -16.77 -4.33
N VAL A 420 -29.83 -16.41 -5.61
CA VAL A 420 -30.48 -17.13 -6.71
C VAL A 420 -29.98 -18.59 -6.77
N GLY A 421 -28.65 -18.81 -6.66
CA GLY A 421 -28.08 -20.15 -6.64
C GLY A 421 -28.56 -21.00 -5.48
N VAL A 422 -28.59 -20.47 -4.26
CA VAL A 422 -29.08 -21.16 -3.08
C VAL A 422 -30.57 -21.48 -3.20
N LEU A 423 -31.40 -20.55 -3.68
CA LEU A 423 -32.84 -20.78 -3.88
C LEU A 423 -33.10 -21.86 -4.94
N ALA A 424 -32.32 -21.88 -6.04
CA ALA A 424 -32.42 -22.92 -7.05
C ALA A 424 -32.09 -24.31 -6.47
N VAL A 425 -31.03 -24.41 -5.66
CA VAL A 425 -30.64 -25.64 -4.98
C VAL A 425 -31.74 -26.09 -4.01
N ILE A 426 -32.29 -25.20 -3.19
CA ILE A 426 -33.41 -25.51 -2.27
C ILE A 426 -34.61 -26.01 -3.05
N PHE A 427 -34.98 -25.34 -4.15
CA PHE A 427 -36.10 -25.74 -4.98
C PHE A 427 -35.94 -27.16 -5.55
N ILE A 428 -34.77 -27.46 -6.12
CA ILE A 428 -34.47 -28.79 -6.68
C ILE A 428 -34.50 -29.85 -5.59
N MET A 429 -33.87 -29.58 -4.44
CA MET A 429 -33.83 -30.54 -3.31
C MET A 429 -35.21 -30.87 -2.77
N ILE A 430 -36.06 -29.88 -2.60
CA ILE A 430 -37.42 -30.11 -2.05
C ILE A 430 -38.33 -30.78 -3.08
N THR A 431 -38.26 -30.37 -4.35
CA THR A 431 -39.15 -30.94 -5.39
C THR A 431 -38.78 -32.37 -5.76
N TYR A 432 -37.47 -32.66 -5.88
CA TYR A 432 -37.00 -33.98 -6.33
C TYR A 432 -36.88 -34.98 -5.16
N TYR A 433 -36.24 -34.60 -4.04
CA TYR A 433 -35.98 -35.47 -2.89
C TYR A 433 -37.00 -35.32 -1.75
N ARG A 434 -37.99 -34.46 -1.90
CA ARG A 434 -39.11 -34.28 -0.96
C ARG A 434 -38.66 -34.20 0.51
N LEU A 435 -38.96 -35.18 1.35
CA LEU A 435 -38.58 -35.18 2.77
C LEU A 435 -37.08 -35.23 2.97
N ALA A 436 -36.38 -36.09 2.24
CA ALA A 436 -34.93 -36.17 2.30
C ALA A 436 -34.29 -34.83 1.92
N GLY A 437 -34.81 -34.18 0.87
CA GLY A 437 -34.41 -32.84 0.46
C GLY A 437 -34.65 -31.78 1.53
N ALA A 438 -35.79 -31.82 2.23
CA ALA A 438 -36.08 -30.90 3.36
C ALA A 438 -35.07 -31.06 4.51
N LEU A 439 -34.67 -32.30 4.83
CA LEU A 439 -33.63 -32.55 5.85
C LEU A 439 -32.25 -32.06 5.40
N ALA A 440 -31.91 -32.20 4.11
CA ALA A 440 -30.68 -31.67 3.55
C ALA A 440 -30.66 -30.12 3.54
N VAL A 441 -31.78 -29.47 3.25
CA VAL A 441 -31.91 -28.01 3.34
C VAL A 441 -31.76 -27.53 4.79
N ALA A 442 -32.31 -28.24 5.77
CA ALA A 442 -32.09 -27.93 7.18
C ALA A 442 -30.60 -28.08 7.58
N ALA A 443 -29.89 -29.09 7.04
CA ALA A 443 -28.48 -29.26 7.22
C ALA A 443 -27.65 -28.18 6.48
N LEU A 444 -28.13 -27.68 5.32
CA LEU A 444 -27.51 -26.59 4.56
C LEU A 444 -27.50 -25.28 5.35
N VAL A 445 -28.57 -24.99 6.13
CA VAL A 445 -28.56 -23.82 7.02
C VAL A 445 -27.45 -23.92 8.06
N LEU A 446 -27.24 -25.10 8.65
CA LEU A 446 -26.14 -25.32 9.58
C LEU A 446 -24.76 -25.27 8.88
N TYR A 447 -24.67 -25.74 7.65
CA TYR A 447 -23.48 -25.62 6.82
C TYR A 447 -23.06 -24.16 6.65
N VAL A 448 -23.99 -23.28 6.27
CA VAL A 448 -23.71 -21.84 6.14
C VAL A 448 -23.20 -21.27 7.47
N LEU A 449 -23.87 -21.61 8.57
CA LEU A 449 -23.48 -21.16 9.91
C LEU A 449 -22.07 -21.65 10.29
N PHE A 450 -21.75 -22.91 10.04
CA PHE A 450 -20.45 -23.50 10.38
C PHE A 450 -19.33 -22.93 9.51
N THR A 451 -19.58 -22.71 8.22
CA THR A 451 -18.59 -22.13 7.31
C THR A 451 -18.28 -20.69 7.67
N LEU A 452 -19.31 -19.85 7.89
CA LEU A 452 -19.12 -18.45 8.29
C LEU A 452 -18.50 -18.35 9.70
N GLY A 453 -18.95 -19.19 10.62
CA GLY A 453 -18.39 -19.28 11.97
C GLY A 453 -16.92 -19.72 11.97
N GLY A 454 -16.57 -20.67 11.10
CA GLY A 454 -15.20 -21.12 10.90
C GLY A 454 -14.29 -20.01 10.32
N LEU A 455 -14.77 -19.29 9.29
CA LEU A 455 -14.06 -18.14 8.73
C LEU A 455 -13.80 -17.05 9.78
N ALA A 456 -14.84 -16.70 10.55
CA ALA A 456 -14.72 -15.71 11.63
C ALA A 456 -13.77 -16.18 12.74
N GLY A 457 -13.90 -17.45 13.16
CA GLY A 457 -13.08 -18.03 14.22
C GLY A 457 -11.59 -18.13 13.90
N LEU A 458 -11.25 -18.40 12.64
CA LEU A 458 -9.87 -18.42 12.14
C LEU A 458 -9.37 -17.05 11.66
N SER A 459 -10.18 -16.00 11.81
CA SER A 459 -9.85 -14.65 11.29
C SER A 459 -9.46 -14.66 9.81
N ALA A 460 -10.06 -15.56 9.01
CA ALA A 460 -9.81 -15.66 7.58
C ALA A 460 -10.46 -14.48 6.84
N THR A 461 -9.75 -13.95 5.84
CA THR A 461 -10.22 -12.81 5.06
C THR A 461 -11.16 -13.29 3.95
N LEU A 462 -12.40 -12.80 3.94
CA LEU A 462 -13.36 -13.03 2.86
C LEU A 462 -13.04 -12.09 1.70
N THR A 463 -12.70 -12.67 0.55
CA THR A 463 -12.41 -11.96 -0.70
C THR A 463 -13.53 -12.19 -1.71
N LEU A 464 -13.58 -11.44 -2.82
CA LEU A 464 -14.57 -11.68 -3.88
C LEU A 464 -14.47 -13.10 -4.45
N PRO A 465 -13.28 -13.64 -4.80
CA PRO A 465 -13.15 -15.07 -5.11
C PRO A 465 -13.54 -15.99 -3.94
N GLY A 466 -13.32 -15.56 -2.69
CA GLY A 466 -13.76 -16.29 -1.50
C GLY A 466 -15.28 -16.43 -1.43
N VAL A 467 -16.05 -15.39 -1.79
CA VAL A 467 -17.50 -15.48 -1.93
C VAL A 467 -17.89 -16.46 -3.03
N ALA A 468 -17.21 -16.44 -4.18
CA ALA A 468 -17.41 -17.43 -5.25
C ALA A 468 -17.12 -18.86 -4.76
N GLY A 469 -16.03 -19.05 -3.99
CA GLY A 469 -15.70 -20.32 -3.34
C GLY A 469 -16.76 -20.78 -2.35
N PHE A 470 -17.35 -19.84 -1.59
CA PHE A 470 -18.47 -20.14 -0.69
C PHE A 470 -19.71 -20.64 -1.46
N VAL A 471 -20.10 -19.97 -2.54
CA VAL A 471 -21.23 -20.38 -3.39
C VAL A 471 -20.96 -21.74 -4.04
N LEU A 472 -19.76 -21.96 -4.56
CA LEU A 472 -19.34 -23.25 -5.10
C LEU A 472 -19.44 -24.36 -4.04
N SER A 473 -18.97 -24.10 -2.82
CA SER A 473 -18.97 -25.09 -1.76
C SER A 473 -20.38 -25.40 -1.22
N VAL A 474 -21.38 -24.51 -1.41
CA VAL A 474 -22.82 -24.82 -1.21
C VAL A 474 -23.26 -25.94 -2.15
N GLY A 475 -22.88 -25.87 -3.42
CA GLY A 475 -23.16 -26.94 -4.38
C GLY A 475 -22.54 -28.28 -3.97
N ILE A 476 -21.26 -28.27 -3.59
CA ILE A 476 -20.53 -29.46 -3.11
C ILE A 476 -21.18 -30.02 -1.82
N ALA A 477 -21.67 -29.17 -0.92
CA ALA A 477 -22.31 -29.59 0.31
C ALA A 477 -23.62 -30.35 0.06
N VAL A 478 -24.37 -29.95 -0.98
CA VAL A 478 -25.60 -30.65 -1.37
C VAL A 478 -25.30 -31.92 -2.13
N ASP A 479 -24.27 -31.97 -2.95
CA ASP A 479 -23.89 -33.15 -3.74
C ASP A 479 -23.57 -34.36 -2.85
N ALA A 480 -22.91 -34.19 -1.72
CA ALA A 480 -22.69 -35.24 -0.74
C ALA A 480 -24.03 -35.87 -0.23
N ASN A 481 -25.05 -35.02 -0.02
CA ASN A 481 -26.37 -35.52 0.37
C ASN A 481 -27.07 -36.25 -0.80
N VAL A 482 -26.95 -35.74 -2.01
CA VAL A 482 -27.48 -36.38 -3.22
C VAL A 482 -26.93 -37.79 -3.39
N LEU A 483 -25.60 -37.96 -3.30
CA LEU A 483 -24.94 -39.27 -3.37
C LEU A 483 -25.50 -40.25 -2.30
N ILE A 484 -25.67 -39.78 -1.08
CA ILE A 484 -26.25 -40.59 -0.01
C ILE A 484 -27.71 -40.97 -0.34
N PHE A 485 -28.51 -40.02 -0.83
CA PHE A 485 -29.93 -40.24 -1.11
C PHE A 485 -30.13 -41.21 -2.29
N GLU A 486 -29.37 -41.06 -3.37
CA GLU A 486 -29.45 -42.01 -4.47
C GLU A 486 -29.02 -43.40 -4.02
N ARG A 487 -28.01 -43.53 -3.18
CA ARG A 487 -27.60 -44.82 -2.64
C ARG A 487 -28.67 -45.42 -1.72
N ILE A 488 -29.36 -44.62 -0.87
CA ILE A 488 -30.49 -45.07 -0.08
C ILE A 488 -31.64 -45.55 -0.99
N ARG A 489 -31.90 -44.85 -2.09
CA ARG A 489 -32.94 -45.20 -3.08
C ARG A 489 -32.63 -46.54 -3.75
N GLU A 490 -31.38 -46.79 -4.15
CA GLU A 490 -30.94 -48.07 -4.66
C GLU A 490 -31.15 -49.21 -3.64
N GLU A 491 -30.77 -49.00 -2.39
CA GLU A 491 -30.89 -50.00 -1.33
C GLU A 491 -32.38 -50.31 -0.97
N LEU A 492 -33.27 -49.31 -1.07
CA LEU A 492 -34.70 -49.48 -0.95
C LEU A 492 -35.27 -50.28 -2.13
N ALA A 493 -34.79 -50.04 -3.36
CA ALA A 493 -35.20 -50.79 -4.53
C ALA A 493 -34.79 -52.28 -4.46
N LEU A 494 -33.73 -52.60 -3.73
CA LEU A 494 -33.29 -53.96 -3.41
C LEU A 494 -34.17 -54.63 -2.31
N GLY A 495 -35.23 -53.99 -1.83
CA GLY A 495 -36.15 -54.53 -0.86
C GLY A 495 -35.72 -54.45 0.62
N LYS A 496 -34.68 -53.67 0.94
CA LYS A 496 -34.28 -53.47 2.33
C LYS A 496 -35.27 -52.60 3.11
N SER A 497 -35.42 -52.85 4.39
CA SER A 497 -36.19 -51.96 5.25
C SER A 497 -35.59 -50.56 5.30
N VAL A 498 -36.41 -49.53 5.51
CA VAL A 498 -36.00 -48.12 5.51
C VAL A 498 -34.77 -47.86 6.40
N ARG A 499 -34.73 -48.45 7.59
CA ARG A 499 -33.60 -48.29 8.53
C ARG A 499 -32.29 -48.91 7.96
N LEU A 500 -32.38 -50.14 7.43
CA LEU A 500 -31.24 -50.81 6.84
C LEU A 500 -30.75 -50.13 5.56
N ALA A 501 -31.68 -49.60 4.74
CA ALA A 501 -31.35 -48.88 3.54
C ALA A 501 -30.60 -47.55 3.83
N ILE A 502 -31.05 -46.83 4.86
CA ILE A 502 -30.35 -45.60 5.30
C ILE A 502 -28.93 -45.95 5.79
N ASP A 503 -28.77 -46.95 6.70
CA ASP A 503 -27.45 -47.32 7.20
C ASP A 503 -26.54 -47.85 6.09
N ALA A 504 -27.03 -48.63 5.15
CA ALA A 504 -26.28 -49.12 3.99
C ALA A 504 -25.89 -47.96 3.04
N GLY A 505 -26.82 -47.05 2.74
CA GLY A 505 -26.59 -45.89 1.90
C GLY A 505 -25.48 -45.01 2.42
N TYR A 506 -25.53 -44.64 3.71
CA TYR A 506 -24.44 -43.87 4.34
C TYR A 506 -23.08 -44.62 4.31
N LYS A 507 -23.09 -45.92 4.60
CA LYS A 507 -21.86 -46.72 4.61
C LYS A 507 -21.22 -46.82 3.25
N MET A 508 -22.01 -47.03 2.19
CA MET A 508 -21.48 -47.23 0.83
C MET A 508 -21.10 -45.91 0.16
N ALA A 509 -21.83 -44.82 0.40
CA ALA A 509 -21.48 -43.50 -0.13
C ALA A 509 -20.24 -42.88 0.53
N MET A 510 -19.89 -43.33 1.74
CA MET A 510 -18.81 -42.71 2.56
C MET A 510 -17.49 -42.62 1.84
N ASN A 511 -17.01 -43.70 1.20
CA ASN A 511 -15.70 -43.71 0.55
C ASN A 511 -15.66 -42.70 -0.58
N ALA A 512 -16.67 -42.67 -1.45
CA ALA A 512 -16.73 -41.73 -2.56
C ALA A 512 -16.76 -40.28 -2.09
N ILE A 513 -17.51 -39.97 -1.03
CA ILE A 513 -17.60 -38.63 -0.44
C ILE A 513 -16.25 -38.23 0.16
N VAL A 514 -15.58 -39.09 0.93
CA VAL A 514 -14.30 -38.79 1.54
C VAL A 514 -13.22 -38.59 0.48
N ASP A 515 -13.11 -39.49 -0.50
CA ASP A 515 -12.08 -39.44 -1.54
C ASP A 515 -12.20 -38.17 -2.39
N SER A 516 -13.43 -37.81 -2.81
CA SER A 516 -13.71 -36.60 -3.57
C SER A 516 -13.35 -35.33 -2.77
N ASN A 517 -13.80 -35.26 -1.51
CA ASN A 517 -13.56 -34.08 -0.66
C ASN A 517 -12.09 -33.93 -0.26
N VAL A 518 -11.39 -35.03 0.05
CA VAL A 518 -9.95 -35.02 0.35
C VAL A 518 -9.15 -34.55 -0.86
N SER A 519 -9.46 -35.03 -2.06
CA SER A 519 -8.81 -34.56 -3.29
C SER A 519 -8.99 -33.06 -3.50
N THR A 520 -10.19 -32.54 -3.26
CA THR A 520 -10.49 -31.11 -3.40
C THR A 520 -9.79 -30.28 -2.30
N ILE A 521 -9.73 -30.78 -1.06
CA ILE A 521 -8.99 -30.12 0.04
C ILE A 521 -7.51 -30.06 -0.27
N LEU A 522 -6.89 -31.12 -0.82
CA LEU A 522 -5.47 -31.12 -1.19
C LEU A 522 -5.17 -30.07 -2.28
N THR A 523 -6.04 -29.98 -3.30
CA THR A 523 -5.90 -28.94 -4.33
C THR A 523 -6.05 -27.54 -3.74
N ALA A 524 -7.04 -27.33 -2.88
CA ALA A 524 -7.26 -26.05 -2.22
C ALA A 524 -6.13 -25.71 -1.24
N ALA A 525 -5.53 -26.70 -0.55
CA ALA A 525 -4.37 -26.50 0.32
C ALA A 525 -3.14 -26.04 -0.47
N PHE A 526 -2.94 -26.58 -1.68
CA PHE A 526 -1.89 -26.10 -2.58
C PHE A 526 -2.14 -24.63 -2.98
N LEU A 527 -3.36 -24.27 -3.34
CA LEU A 527 -3.73 -22.89 -3.65
C LEU A 527 -3.58 -21.96 -2.42
N PHE A 528 -3.85 -22.45 -1.22
CA PHE A 528 -3.66 -21.70 0.02
C PHE A 528 -2.20 -21.43 0.32
N GLN A 529 -1.31 -22.40 0.05
CA GLN A 529 0.12 -22.28 0.32
C GLN A 529 0.83 -21.37 -0.69
N PHE A 530 0.51 -21.52 -1.97
CA PHE A 530 1.21 -20.82 -3.06
C PHE A 530 0.43 -19.64 -3.64
N GLY A 531 -0.85 -19.51 -3.32
CA GLY A 531 -1.70 -18.39 -3.77
C GLY A 531 -1.38 -17.09 -3.03
N THR A 532 -1.68 -15.98 -3.69
CA THR A 532 -1.56 -14.63 -3.12
C THR A 532 -2.96 -14.02 -2.90
N GLY A 533 -3.08 -13.11 -1.94
CA GLY A 533 -4.25 -12.27 -1.69
C GLY A 533 -5.61 -12.95 -1.95
N PRO A 534 -6.29 -12.58 -3.05
CA PRO A 534 -7.63 -13.09 -3.37
C PRO A 534 -7.72 -14.61 -3.53
N VAL A 535 -6.69 -15.25 -4.14
CA VAL A 535 -6.64 -16.71 -4.35
C VAL A 535 -6.55 -17.46 -3.02
N LYS A 536 -5.79 -16.92 -2.07
CA LYS A 536 -5.67 -17.49 -0.72
C LYS A 536 -7.00 -17.42 0.04
N GLY A 537 -7.74 -16.32 -0.11
CA GLY A 537 -9.10 -16.18 0.43
C GLY A 537 -10.08 -17.22 -0.14
N PHE A 538 -10.07 -17.43 -1.47
CA PHE A 538 -10.83 -18.49 -2.13
C PHE A 538 -10.51 -19.88 -1.55
N ALA A 539 -9.23 -20.21 -1.48
CA ALA A 539 -8.79 -21.52 -0.98
C ALA A 539 -9.20 -21.77 0.48
N ALA A 540 -9.04 -20.77 1.35
CA ALA A 540 -9.46 -20.84 2.74
C ALA A 540 -10.97 -21.09 2.88
N THR A 541 -11.79 -20.34 2.14
CA THR A 541 -13.24 -20.49 2.15
C THR A 541 -13.66 -21.86 1.63
N LEU A 542 -13.02 -22.35 0.57
CA LEU A 542 -13.31 -23.67 -0.01
C LEU A 542 -12.95 -24.80 0.96
N ILE A 543 -11.78 -24.77 1.61
CA ILE A 543 -11.37 -25.78 2.60
C ILE A 543 -12.37 -25.83 3.75
N LEU A 544 -12.69 -24.68 4.33
CA LEU A 544 -13.64 -24.61 5.46
C LEU A 544 -15.05 -25.04 5.04
N GLY A 545 -15.49 -24.65 3.84
CA GLY A 545 -16.75 -25.08 3.27
C GLY A 545 -16.83 -26.59 3.10
N ILE A 546 -15.79 -27.24 2.58
CA ILE A 546 -15.75 -28.70 2.41
C ILE A 546 -15.77 -29.41 3.77
N ILE A 547 -14.99 -28.95 4.76
CA ILE A 547 -15.01 -29.52 6.10
C ILE A 547 -16.41 -29.40 6.72
N ALA A 548 -17.04 -28.23 6.62
CA ALA A 548 -18.38 -28.00 7.11
C ALA A 548 -19.41 -28.88 6.38
N SER A 549 -19.28 -29.07 5.05
CA SER A 549 -20.16 -29.93 4.25
C SER A 549 -20.06 -31.41 4.68
N MET A 550 -18.86 -31.90 4.90
CA MET A 550 -18.66 -33.27 5.41
C MET A 550 -19.34 -33.47 6.78
N ILE A 551 -19.18 -32.49 7.69
CA ILE A 551 -19.82 -32.54 9.01
C ILE A 551 -21.36 -32.54 8.84
N THR A 552 -21.91 -31.67 8.02
CA THR A 552 -23.36 -31.54 7.87
C THR A 552 -23.97 -32.70 7.11
N ALA A 553 -23.37 -33.16 6.01
CA ALA A 553 -23.92 -34.26 5.23
C ALA A 553 -23.81 -35.61 5.97
N ILE A 554 -22.64 -35.92 6.55
CA ILE A 554 -22.39 -37.24 7.15
C ILE A 554 -22.97 -37.32 8.57
N TYR A 555 -22.83 -36.27 9.36
CA TYR A 555 -23.15 -36.31 10.79
C TYR A 555 -24.53 -35.69 11.10
N VAL A 556 -24.80 -34.47 10.61
CA VAL A 556 -26.02 -33.73 10.91
C VAL A 556 -27.23 -34.37 10.20
N THR A 557 -27.14 -34.58 8.88
CA THR A 557 -28.25 -35.15 8.09
C THR A 557 -28.58 -36.56 8.57
N ARG A 558 -27.57 -37.39 8.88
CA ARG A 558 -27.81 -38.72 9.49
C ARG A 558 -28.53 -38.62 10.84
N THR A 559 -28.17 -37.65 11.67
CA THR A 559 -28.86 -37.42 12.96
C THR A 559 -30.32 -37.04 12.77
N PHE A 560 -30.62 -36.21 11.77
CA PHE A 560 -32.00 -35.86 11.43
C PHE A 560 -32.83 -37.10 10.99
N TYR A 561 -32.23 -37.98 10.18
CA TYR A 561 -32.87 -39.25 9.83
C TYR A 561 -33.11 -40.13 11.04
N MET A 562 -32.18 -40.25 11.99
CA MET A 562 -32.36 -41.03 13.22
C MET A 562 -33.51 -40.48 14.07
N ILE A 563 -33.59 -39.16 14.23
CA ILE A 563 -34.69 -38.51 14.96
C ILE A 563 -36.04 -38.77 14.27
N TYR A 564 -36.05 -38.68 12.92
CA TYR A 564 -37.27 -38.93 12.15
C TYR A 564 -37.76 -40.37 12.29
N LEU A 565 -36.86 -41.37 12.24
CA LEU A 565 -37.16 -42.77 12.40
C LEU A 565 -37.62 -43.14 13.83
N GLU A 566 -37.06 -42.52 14.88
CA GLU A 566 -37.51 -42.73 16.26
C GLU A 566 -38.93 -42.24 16.49
N ARG A 567 -39.31 -41.13 15.84
CA ARG A 567 -40.66 -40.58 15.97
C ARG A 567 -41.71 -41.34 15.16
N ARG A 568 -41.30 -42.20 14.22
CA ARG A 568 -42.22 -42.99 13.36
C ARG A 568 -41.75 -44.45 13.28
N PRO A 569 -41.87 -45.23 14.38
CA PRO A 569 -41.55 -46.64 14.36
C PRO A 569 -42.53 -47.37 13.43
N GLY A 570 -42.05 -48.16 12.48
CA GLY A 570 -42.87 -48.91 11.52
C GLY A 570 -43.04 -48.25 10.16
N LEU A 571 -42.24 -47.24 9.80
CA LEU A 571 -42.24 -46.60 8.49
C LEU A 571 -41.87 -47.64 7.41
N GLN A 572 -42.81 -47.95 6.48
CA GLN A 572 -42.58 -48.90 5.39
C GLN A 572 -42.01 -48.22 4.13
N THR A 573 -42.29 -46.95 3.92
CA THR A 573 -41.85 -46.20 2.74
C THR A 573 -41.20 -44.89 3.16
N LEU A 574 -40.05 -44.53 2.57
CA LEU A 574 -39.38 -43.27 2.77
C LEU A 574 -39.66 -42.35 1.56
N SER A 575 -40.07 -41.13 1.82
CA SER A 575 -40.25 -40.11 0.79
C SER A 575 -38.88 -39.51 0.40
N ILE A 576 -38.24 -40.05 -0.63
CA ILE A 576 -36.92 -39.69 -1.12
C ILE A 576 -36.91 -39.58 -2.65
#